data_8d0b617290c9f1730d28197f32b66fd9
#
_entry.id   8d0b617290c9f1730d28197f32b66fd9
#
_cell.length_a   1.000
_cell.length_b   1.000
_cell.length_c   1.000
_cell.angle_alpha   90.00
_cell.angle_beta   90.00
_cell.angle_gamma   90.00
#
_symmetry.space_group_name_H-M   'P 1'
#
loop_
_entity.id
_entity.type
_entity.pdbx_description
1 polymer ?
#
loop_
_entity_poly.entity_id
_entity_poly.type
_entity_poly.pdbx_seq_one_letter_code
_entity_poly.pdbx_strand_id
1 'polypeptide(L)'
;MALTYPLTPPSPFRISRLSLTGASATSRNVSPFTYQIQQYNWPGQAWLGQVECPPMVRADAEAVIAFLLAAQRGTFYFQDYANPTNRGGVTGTLTVSSATANTSTLTFSGATGSFALGDWLQISTSLYKVVQVNSSSSVDLFPVLRSSYAGGTAITYSNAKGVFRLAEPKTDWSIDLASIYGVSFAIVEDVA
;
A
#
# COMPACT_ATOMS: atom_id res chain seq x y z
N MET A 1 -5.35 20.09 -20.91
CA MET A 1 -4.22 19.61 -20.08
C MET A 1 -4.37 18.10 -19.93
N ALA A 2 -3.33 17.31 -20.21
CA ALA A 2 -3.39 15.87 -19.98
C ALA A 2 -3.23 15.56 -18.48
N LEU A 3 -3.92 14.54 -17.97
CA LEU A 3 -3.74 14.06 -16.61
C LEU A 3 -2.36 13.38 -16.50
N THR A 4 -1.63 13.67 -15.43
CA THR A 4 -0.34 13.03 -15.14
C THR A 4 -0.54 12.00 -14.03
N TYR A 5 -0.14 10.77 -14.28
CA TYR A 5 -0.24 9.65 -13.35
C TYR A 5 1.12 9.33 -12.72
N PRO A 6 1.17 8.82 -11.47
CA PRO A 6 0.06 8.56 -10.55
C PRO A 6 -0.60 9.84 -10.02
N LEU A 7 -1.94 9.84 -9.91
CA LEU A 7 -2.69 10.95 -9.34
C LEU A 7 -2.45 11.06 -7.83
N THR A 8 -2.52 12.29 -7.33
CA THR A 8 -2.54 12.53 -5.87
C THR A 8 -3.99 12.72 -5.43
N PRO A 9 -4.45 12.04 -4.36
CA PRO A 9 -5.76 12.26 -3.79
C PRO A 9 -5.99 13.72 -3.42
N PRO A 10 -7.23 14.23 -3.53
CA PRO A 10 -7.56 15.61 -3.17
C PRO A 10 -7.32 15.86 -1.67
N SER A 11 -7.15 17.12 -1.29
CA SER A 11 -7.04 17.50 0.12
C SER A 11 -8.24 18.36 0.51
N PRO A 12 -8.98 18.02 1.59
CA PRO A 12 -8.78 16.87 2.49
C PRO A 12 -9.31 15.56 1.90
N PHE A 13 -8.53 14.48 1.98
CA PHE A 13 -8.99 13.12 1.68
C PHE A 13 -9.20 12.36 2.98
N ARG A 14 -10.46 12.10 3.33
CA ARG A 14 -10.84 11.47 4.59
C ARG A 14 -11.36 10.06 4.36
N ILE A 15 -10.94 9.15 5.21
CA ILE A 15 -11.37 7.74 5.20
C ILE A 15 -12.03 7.44 6.53
N SER A 16 -13.24 6.88 6.50
CA SER A 16 -13.93 6.38 7.70
C SER A 16 -13.53 4.94 8.01
N ARG A 17 -13.31 4.15 6.96
CA ARG A 17 -12.90 2.75 7.10
C ARG A 17 -11.95 2.37 5.97
N LEU A 18 -10.88 1.68 6.35
CA LEU A 18 -9.93 1.07 5.44
C LEU A 18 -9.76 -0.40 5.82
N SER A 19 -10.03 -1.30 4.88
CA SER A 19 -9.71 -2.71 4.99
C SER A 19 -8.61 -3.01 3.98
N LEU A 20 -7.42 -3.37 4.45
CA LEU A 20 -6.30 -3.78 3.60
C LEU A 20 -6.07 -5.28 3.74
N THR A 21 -5.92 -5.95 2.61
CA THR A 21 -5.65 -7.39 2.52
C THR A 21 -4.35 -7.60 1.77
N GLY A 22 -3.40 -8.29 2.40
CA GLY A 22 -2.21 -8.79 1.72
C GLY A 22 -2.56 -10.12 1.02
N ALA A 23 -2.51 -10.13 -0.29
CA ALA A 23 -2.73 -11.33 -1.09
C ALA A 23 -1.39 -11.96 -1.49
N SER A 24 -1.31 -13.29 -1.44
CA SER A 24 -0.14 -14.06 -1.88
C SER A 24 -0.57 -15.17 -2.81
N ALA A 25 0.15 -15.33 -3.92
CA ALA A 25 -0.06 -16.44 -4.84
C ALA A 25 0.56 -17.71 -4.23
N THR A 26 -0.28 -18.61 -3.73
CA THR A 26 0.17 -19.88 -3.15
C THR A 26 -0.62 -21.03 -3.76
N SER A 27 0.06 -22.15 -4.04
CA SER A 27 -0.56 -23.40 -4.38
C SER A 27 -0.41 -24.36 -3.20
N ARG A 28 -1.54 -24.95 -2.76
CA ARG A 28 -1.57 -25.88 -1.63
C ARG A 28 -2.20 -27.18 -2.07
N ASN A 29 -1.50 -28.28 -1.87
CA ASN A 29 -1.99 -29.62 -2.11
C ASN A 29 -1.98 -30.42 -0.79
N VAL A 30 -3.07 -31.13 -0.51
CA VAL A 30 -3.22 -31.95 0.70
C VAL A 30 -3.37 -33.40 0.27
N SER A 31 -2.50 -34.28 0.78
CA SER A 31 -2.63 -35.71 0.57
C SER A 31 -3.89 -36.23 1.25
N PRO A 32 -4.81 -36.89 0.53
CA PRO A 32 -6.02 -37.48 1.13
C PRO A 32 -5.73 -38.65 2.07
N PHE A 33 -4.55 -39.26 1.97
CA PHE A 33 -4.20 -40.45 2.75
C PHE A 33 -3.43 -40.13 4.03
N THR A 34 -2.56 -39.10 3.99
CA THR A 34 -1.68 -38.79 5.11
C THR A 34 -1.93 -37.40 5.70
N TYR A 35 -2.82 -36.61 5.07
CA TYR A 35 -3.06 -35.19 5.38
C TYR A 35 -1.81 -34.32 5.34
N GLN A 36 -0.72 -34.80 4.76
CA GLN A 36 0.48 -34.00 4.54
C GLN A 36 0.18 -32.89 3.55
N ILE A 37 0.68 -31.71 3.89
CA ILE A 37 0.47 -30.48 3.11
C ILE A 37 1.75 -30.18 2.35
N GLN A 38 1.63 -30.05 1.04
CA GLN A 38 2.66 -29.47 0.19
C GLN A 38 2.20 -28.06 -0.20
N GLN A 39 2.99 -27.06 0.11
CA GLN A 39 2.70 -25.69 -0.26
C GLN A 39 3.85 -25.13 -1.11
N TYR A 40 3.47 -24.56 -2.23
CA TYR A 40 4.38 -23.81 -3.09
C TYR A 40 3.98 -22.33 -3.06
N ASN A 41 4.94 -21.46 -2.70
CA ASN A 41 4.72 -20.02 -2.62
C ASN A 41 5.35 -19.36 -3.84
N TRP A 42 4.53 -18.65 -4.60
CA TRP A 42 4.97 -17.83 -5.72
C TRP A 42 5.34 -16.42 -5.23
N PRO A 43 6.25 -15.70 -5.90
CA PRO A 43 6.60 -14.33 -5.51
C PRO A 43 5.47 -13.32 -5.76
N GLY A 44 4.38 -13.71 -6.43
CA GLY A 44 3.22 -12.87 -6.67
C GLY A 44 2.49 -12.54 -5.36
N GLN A 45 2.65 -11.32 -4.91
CA GLN A 45 1.98 -10.75 -3.73
C GLN A 45 1.45 -9.37 -4.09
N ALA A 46 0.33 -8.95 -3.51
CA ALA A 46 -0.23 -7.63 -3.75
C ALA A 46 -1.07 -7.15 -2.57
N TRP A 47 -1.22 -5.85 -2.47
CA TRP A 47 -2.17 -5.20 -1.58
C TRP A 47 -3.51 -5.05 -2.30
N LEU A 48 -4.58 -5.49 -1.64
CA LEU A 48 -5.96 -5.24 -2.01
C LEU A 48 -6.61 -4.42 -0.91
N GLY A 49 -7.51 -3.51 -1.24
CA GLY A 49 -8.16 -2.71 -0.23
C GLY A 49 -9.60 -2.34 -0.56
N GLN A 50 -10.38 -2.15 0.50
CA GLN A 50 -11.71 -1.55 0.45
C GLN A 50 -11.66 -0.26 1.26
N VAL A 51 -12.07 0.82 0.63
CA VAL A 51 -12.05 2.17 1.20
C VAL A 51 -13.47 2.68 1.31
N GLU A 52 -13.84 3.17 2.48
CA GLU A 52 -15.09 3.86 2.73
C GLU A 52 -14.79 5.29 3.20
N CYS A 53 -15.36 6.28 2.53
CA CYS A 53 -15.27 7.67 2.95
C CYS A 53 -16.35 8.00 3.98
N PRO A 54 -16.11 8.93 4.91
CA PRO A 54 -17.17 9.41 5.78
C PRO A 54 -18.25 10.12 4.95
N PRO A 55 -19.48 10.25 5.47
CA PRO A 55 -20.49 11.09 4.85
C PRO A 55 -19.94 12.51 4.62
N MET A 56 -20.05 13.00 3.39
CA MET A 56 -19.45 14.26 2.97
C MET A 56 -20.47 15.24 2.42
N VAL A 57 -20.25 16.52 2.65
CA VAL A 57 -20.98 17.58 1.98
C VAL A 57 -20.56 17.67 0.50
N ARG A 58 -21.43 18.23 -0.33
CA ARG A 58 -21.22 18.29 -1.79
C ARG A 58 -19.84 18.82 -2.19
N ALA A 59 -19.35 19.87 -1.54
CA ALA A 59 -18.08 20.51 -1.92
C ALA A 59 -16.87 19.55 -1.81
N ASP A 60 -16.84 18.74 -0.74
CA ASP A 60 -15.76 17.78 -0.52
C ASP A 60 -15.97 16.51 -1.39
N ALA A 61 -17.22 16.08 -1.52
CA ALA A 61 -17.58 14.88 -2.26
C ALA A 61 -17.27 14.98 -3.75
N GLU A 62 -17.59 16.10 -4.38
CA GLU A 62 -17.37 16.33 -5.82
C GLU A 62 -15.87 16.25 -6.19
N ALA A 63 -14.98 16.72 -5.31
CA ALA A 63 -13.53 16.59 -5.51
C ALA A 63 -13.07 15.12 -5.47
N VAL A 64 -13.62 14.32 -4.54
CA VAL A 64 -13.33 12.89 -4.43
C VAL A 64 -13.89 12.13 -5.62
N ILE A 65 -15.12 12.42 -6.03
CA ILE A 65 -15.77 11.79 -7.20
C ILE A 65 -14.98 12.10 -8.47
N ALA A 66 -14.62 13.36 -8.69
CA ALA A 66 -13.83 13.76 -9.86
C ALA A 66 -12.46 13.04 -9.88
N PHE A 67 -11.81 12.92 -8.72
CA PHE A 67 -10.57 12.16 -8.57
C PHE A 67 -10.78 10.68 -8.94
N LEU A 68 -11.82 10.02 -8.43
CA LEU A 68 -12.10 8.61 -8.72
C LEU A 68 -12.42 8.39 -10.20
N LEU A 69 -13.19 9.28 -10.83
CA LEU A 69 -13.46 9.23 -12.27
C LEU A 69 -12.18 9.37 -13.11
N ALA A 70 -11.25 10.21 -12.68
CA ALA A 70 -9.95 10.33 -13.32
C ALA A 70 -9.07 9.08 -13.08
N ALA A 71 -9.14 8.50 -11.87
CA ALA A 71 -8.40 7.29 -11.49
C ALA A 71 -8.84 6.02 -12.24
N GLN A 72 -10.02 5.99 -12.85
CA GLN A 72 -10.45 4.89 -13.73
C GLN A 72 -9.53 4.68 -14.92
N ARG A 73 -8.78 5.71 -15.33
CA ARG A 73 -7.90 5.67 -16.51
C ARG A 73 -6.43 5.45 -16.18
N GLY A 74 -6.07 5.37 -14.91
CA GLY A 74 -4.68 5.25 -14.53
C GLY A 74 -4.48 4.89 -13.07
N THR A 75 -3.39 5.34 -12.52
CA THR A 75 -2.94 5.01 -11.18
C THR A 75 -3.00 6.21 -10.25
N PHE A 76 -2.96 5.95 -8.96
CA PHE A 76 -2.92 7.00 -7.93
C PHE A 76 -2.09 6.55 -6.72
N TYR A 77 -1.59 7.53 -5.98
CA TYR A 77 -0.91 7.27 -4.72
C TYR A 77 -1.93 6.98 -3.63
N PHE A 78 -1.65 5.93 -2.84
CA PHE A 78 -2.44 5.58 -1.67
C PHE A 78 -1.54 5.22 -0.49
N GLN A 79 -1.98 5.53 0.72
CA GLN A 79 -1.26 5.28 1.97
C GLN A 79 -2.22 4.81 3.06
N ASP A 80 -1.68 4.30 4.16
CA ASP A 80 -2.46 4.10 5.38
C ASP A 80 -2.65 5.45 6.10
N TYR A 81 -3.80 6.08 5.85
CA TYR A 81 -4.12 7.39 6.42
C TYR A 81 -4.35 7.36 7.94
N ALA A 82 -4.61 6.18 8.51
CA ALA A 82 -4.80 6.03 9.95
C ALA A 82 -3.46 5.98 10.70
N ASN A 83 -2.41 5.47 10.04
CA ASN A 83 -1.08 5.28 10.65
C ASN A 83 0.02 5.83 9.72
N PRO A 84 0.08 7.16 9.54
CA PRO A 84 1.00 7.76 8.59
C PRO A 84 2.46 7.76 9.07
N THR A 85 2.71 7.50 10.36
CA THR A 85 4.04 7.52 10.97
C THR A 85 4.45 6.13 11.44
N ASN A 86 5.76 5.89 11.53
CA ASN A 86 6.28 4.64 12.10
C ASN A 86 6.06 4.58 13.62
N ARG A 87 5.91 3.36 14.17
CA ARG A 87 5.72 3.08 15.58
C ARG A 87 7.03 2.78 16.30
N GLY A 88 8.03 2.31 15.58
CA GLY A 88 9.33 1.91 16.13
C GLY A 88 10.25 3.07 16.45
N GLY A 89 9.86 4.30 16.11
CA GLY A 89 10.65 5.49 16.39
C GLY A 89 11.91 5.62 15.53
N VAL A 90 11.94 4.94 14.38
CA VAL A 90 13.04 5.11 13.42
C VAL A 90 13.09 6.55 12.90
N THR A 91 14.29 7.11 12.85
CA THR A 91 14.56 8.47 12.36
C THR A 91 15.82 8.48 11.49
N GLY A 92 16.07 9.59 10.81
CA GLY A 92 17.22 9.77 9.94
C GLY A 92 16.89 9.66 8.46
N THR A 93 17.90 9.79 7.63
CA THR A 93 17.76 9.62 6.16
C THR A 93 18.12 8.19 5.80
N LEU A 94 17.09 7.38 5.62
CA LEU A 94 17.26 5.97 5.33
C LEU A 94 17.52 5.74 3.84
N THR A 95 18.51 4.90 3.57
CA THR A 95 18.82 4.45 2.21
C THR A 95 19.02 2.94 2.15
N VAL A 96 18.68 2.36 1.03
CA VAL A 96 18.91 0.94 0.74
C VAL A 96 20.40 0.65 0.76
N SER A 97 20.81 -0.38 1.49
CA SER A 97 22.17 -0.97 1.41
C SER A 97 22.20 -2.18 0.51
N SER A 98 21.21 -3.08 0.64
CA SER A 98 21.01 -4.22 -0.26
C SER A 98 19.53 -4.58 -0.33
N ALA A 99 19.02 -4.74 -1.55
CA ALA A 99 17.67 -5.16 -1.84
C ALA A 99 17.64 -5.92 -3.16
N THR A 100 17.31 -7.21 -3.10
CA THR A 100 17.21 -8.08 -4.27
C THR A 100 15.75 -8.37 -4.57
N ALA A 101 15.35 -8.28 -5.83
CA ALA A 101 13.99 -8.60 -6.26
C ALA A 101 13.56 -10.00 -5.80
N ASN A 102 12.28 -10.14 -5.47
CA ASN A 102 11.64 -11.39 -5.01
C ASN A 102 12.19 -11.95 -3.68
N THR A 103 12.97 -11.17 -2.92
CA THR A 103 13.33 -11.50 -1.54
C THR A 103 12.49 -10.68 -0.55
N SER A 104 12.35 -11.16 0.67
CA SER A 104 11.66 -10.41 1.74
C SER A 104 12.60 -9.48 2.49
N THR A 105 13.90 -9.78 2.51
CA THR A 105 14.86 -9.08 3.36
C THR A 105 15.37 -7.81 2.71
N LEU A 106 15.22 -6.70 3.43
CA LEU A 106 15.77 -5.40 3.11
C LEU A 106 16.87 -5.06 4.11
N THR A 107 18.04 -4.68 3.63
CA THR A 107 19.09 -4.04 4.45
C THR A 107 19.21 -2.57 4.09
N PHE A 108 19.37 -1.74 5.10
CA PHE A 108 19.39 -0.29 4.96
C PHE A 108 20.42 0.36 5.90
N SER A 109 20.71 1.62 5.64
CA SER A 109 21.63 2.45 6.43
C SER A 109 21.02 3.83 6.70
N GLY A 110 21.64 4.60 7.59
CA GLY A 110 21.22 5.97 7.92
C GLY A 110 20.09 6.05 8.95
N ALA A 111 19.68 4.91 9.54
CA ALA A 111 18.69 4.87 10.59
C ALA A 111 19.28 5.19 11.96
N THR A 112 18.52 5.92 12.77
CA THR A 112 18.65 5.97 14.23
C THR A 112 17.38 5.38 14.82
N GLY A 113 17.51 4.47 15.80
CA GLY A 113 16.39 3.67 16.30
C GLY A 113 16.15 2.42 15.45
N SER A 114 14.96 1.87 15.55
CA SER A 114 14.55 0.65 14.82
C SER A 114 13.11 0.73 14.36
N PHE A 115 12.76 -0.04 13.35
CA PHE A 115 11.36 -0.28 12.99
C PHE A 115 10.64 -1.13 14.03
N ALA A 116 9.32 -1.01 14.10
CA ALA A 116 8.46 -1.96 14.79
C ALA A 116 7.73 -2.86 13.78
N LEU A 117 7.27 -4.01 14.26
CA LEU A 117 6.40 -4.89 13.46
C LEU A 117 5.15 -4.14 13.05
N GLY A 118 4.83 -4.19 11.76
CA GLY A 118 3.68 -3.52 11.20
C GLY A 118 3.93 -2.09 10.72
N ASP A 119 5.12 -1.54 10.89
CA ASP A 119 5.49 -0.25 10.31
C ASP A 119 5.44 -0.30 8.78
N TRP A 120 5.07 0.83 8.18
CA TRP A 120 5.05 1.00 6.73
C TRP A 120 6.33 1.64 6.24
N LEU A 121 6.78 1.23 5.09
CA LEU A 121 7.86 1.88 4.36
C LEU A 121 7.60 1.87 2.86
N GLN A 122 8.16 2.85 2.18
CA GLN A 122 8.09 2.99 0.73
C GLN A 122 9.50 3.00 0.15
N ILE A 123 9.70 2.23 -0.92
CA ILE A 123 10.89 2.31 -1.75
C ILE A 123 10.41 2.60 -3.17
N SER A 124 10.84 3.72 -3.74
CA SER A 124 10.32 4.21 -5.03
C SER A 124 8.80 4.35 -5.01
N THR A 125 8.07 3.57 -5.79
CA THR A 125 6.60 3.60 -5.91
C THR A 125 5.91 2.47 -5.15
N SER A 126 6.66 1.57 -4.53
CA SER A 126 6.14 0.37 -3.88
C SER A 126 5.98 0.55 -2.38
N LEU A 127 4.87 0.07 -1.85
CA LEU A 127 4.53 0.11 -0.43
C LEU A 127 4.77 -1.25 0.22
N TYR A 128 5.49 -1.24 1.34
CA TYR A 128 5.86 -2.42 2.09
C TYR A 128 5.46 -2.29 3.56
N LYS A 129 5.21 -3.43 4.19
CA LYS A 129 4.97 -3.54 5.63
C LYS A 129 6.03 -4.40 6.28
N VAL A 130 6.56 -3.95 7.40
CA VAL A 130 7.55 -4.70 8.19
C VAL A 130 6.86 -5.88 8.86
N VAL A 131 7.31 -7.09 8.54
CA VAL A 131 6.78 -8.34 9.12
C VAL A 131 7.76 -8.96 10.12
N GLN A 132 9.04 -8.63 10.01
CA GLN A 132 10.06 -9.04 10.98
C GLN A 132 11.17 -7.98 11.06
N VAL A 133 11.68 -7.76 12.27
CA VAL A 133 12.85 -6.91 12.52
C VAL A 133 14.01 -7.84 12.85
N ASN A 134 14.98 -7.92 11.95
CA ASN A 134 16.13 -8.80 12.09
C ASN A 134 17.28 -8.11 12.87
N SER A 135 17.44 -6.79 12.65
CA SER A 135 18.40 -5.94 13.35
C SER A 135 18.00 -4.46 13.22
N SER A 136 18.79 -3.56 13.78
CA SER A 136 18.62 -2.10 13.59
C SER A 136 18.81 -1.62 12.15
N SER A 137 19.33 -2.47 11.25
CA SER A 137 19.61 -2.16 9.84
C SER A 137 19.05 -3.19 8.86
N SER A 138 18.21 -4.14 9.33
CA SER A 138 17.65 -5.19 8.49
C SER A 138 16.26 -5.57 8.95
N VAL A 139 15.32 -5.63 8.01
CA VAL A 139 13.91 -6.01 8.22
C VAL A 139 13.44 -6.95 7.12
N ASP A 140 12.46 -7.79 7.44
CA ASP A 140 11.72 -8.54 6.42
C ASP A 140 10.38 -7.87 6.15
N LEU A 141 10.00 -7.88 4.89
CA LEU A 141 8.90 -7.12 4.32
C LEU A 141 7.83 -8.01 3.71
N PHE A 142 6.62 -7.50 3.72
CA PHE A 142 5.52 -7.93 2.87
C PHE A 142 5.00 -6.71 2.08
N PRO A 143 4.78 -6.84 0.79
CA PRO A 143 5.13 -7.93 -0.12
C PRO A 143 6.66 -8.13 -0.25
N VAL A 144 7.09 -9.17 -0.94
CA VAL A 144 8.51 -9.30 -1.33
C VAL A 144 8.94 -8.12 -2.19
N LEU A 145 10.21 -7.80 -2.17
CA LEU A 145 10.79 -6.69 -2.91
C LEU A 145 10.45 -6.80 -4.42
N ARG A 146 9.81 -5.78 -4.96
CA ARG A 146 9.33 -5.74 -6.36
C ARG A 146 10.48 -5.69 -7.37
N SER A 147 11.56 -5.03 -6.97
CA SER A 147 12.73 -4.82 -7.82
C SER A 147 14.01 -4.92 -6.98
N SER A 148 15.12 -5.12 -7.66
CA SER A 148 16.42 -4.91 -7.05
C SER A 148 16.67 -3.40 -7.01
N TYR A 149 16.83 -2.86 -5.80
CA TYR A 149 17.10 -1.45 -5.62
C TYR A 149 18.60 -1.22 -5.43
N ALA A 150 19.12 -0.22 -6.12
CA ALA A 150 20.52 0.16 -5.98
C ALA A 150 20.80 0.72 -4.57
N GLY A 151 22.02 0.49 -4.08
CA GLY A 151 22.49 1.11 -2.85
C GLY A 151 22.37 2.64 -2.93
N GLY A 152 21.92 3.27 -1.85
CA GLY A 152 21.64 4.71 -1.81
C GLY A 152 20.20 5.08 -2.21
N THR A 153 19.36 4.16 -2.71
CA THR A 153 17.94 4.46 -2.97
C THR A 153 17.25 4.87 -1.68
N ALA A 154 16.53 6.00 -1.71
CA ALA A 154 15.85 6.52 -0.53
C ALA A 154 14.70 5.63 -0.07
N ILE A 155 14.56 5.49 1.25
CA ILE A 155 13.46 4.80 1.92
C ILE A 155 12.61 5.85 2.65
N THR A 156 11.31 5.89 2.34
CA THR A 156 10.34 6.74 3.03
C THR A 156 9.57 5.90 4.06
N TYR A 157 9.56 6.34 5.31
CA TYR A 157 8.92 5.65 6.44
C TYR A 157 7.87 6.50 7.15
N SER A 158 7.70 7.74 6.74
CA SER A 158 6.62 8.62 7.18
C SER A 158 5.77 8.98 5.98
N ASN A 159 4.44 8.86 6.09
CA ASN A 159 3.53 9.00 4.96
C ASN A 159 3.92 8.11 3.75
N ALA A 160 4.37 6.89 4.03
CA ALA A 160 4.73 5.92 3.00
C ALA A 160 3.54 5.64 2.07
N LYS A 161 3.77 5.73 0.77
CA LYS A 161 2.74 5.59 -0.27
C LYS A 161 3.09 4.45 -1.21
N GLY A 162 2.07 3.79 -1.71
CA GLY A 162 2.17 2.90 -2.87
C GLY A 162 1.40 3.45 -4.05
N VAL A 163 1.60 2.87 -5.20
CA VAL A 163 0.82 3.14 -6.41
C VAL A 163 -0.27 2.09 -6.51
N PHE A 164 -1.50 2.56 -6.69
CA PHE A 164 -2.71 1.74 -6.72
C PHE A 164 -3.55 2.08 -7.94
N ARG A 165 -4.46 1.15 -8.28
CA ARG A 165 -5.54 1.31 -9.25
C ARG A 165 -6.87 1.03 -8.56
N LEU A 166 -7.96 1.50 -9.16
CA LEU A 166 -9.27 0.99 -8.80
C LEU A 166 -9.35 -0.49 -9.19
N ALA A 167 -9.89 -1.33 -8.29
CA ALA A 167 -10.07 -2.76 -8.57
C ALA A 167 -11.05 -3.01 -9.71
N GLU A 168 -12.04 -2.13 -9.85
CA GLU A 168 -12.99 -2.11 -10.96
C GLU A 168 -13.01 -0.72 -11.60
N PRO A 169 -13.12 -0.60 -12.93
CA PRO A 169 -13.13 0.68 -13.63
C PRO A 169 -14.52 1.36 -13.54
N LYS A 170 -15.10 1.36 -12.36
CA LYS A 170 -16.36 2.03 -12.05
C LYS A 170 -16.26 2.79 -10.74
N THR A 171 -17.08 3.82 -10.60
CA THR A 171 -17.19 4.63 -9.39
C THR A 171 -18.67 4.79 -9.07
N ASP A 172 -19.06 4.33 -7.90
CA ASP A 172 -20.43 4.45 -7.40
C ASP A 172 -20.44 5.43 -6.22
N TRP A 173 -21.46 6.26 -6.15
CA TRP A 173 -21.73 7.14 -5.02
C TRP A 173 -23.23 7.23 -4.77
N SER A 174 -23.61 7.49 -3.54
CA SER A 174 -24.98 7.71 -3.13
C SER A 174 -25.18 9.14 -2.64
N ILE A 175 -26.35 9.68 -2.83
CA ILE A 175 -26.74 11.02 -2.33
C ILE A 175 -28.06 10.84 -1.60
N ASP A 176 -28.14 11.30 -0.35
CA ASP A 176 -29.38 11.29 0.42
C ASP A 176 -30.18 12.61 0.25
N LEU A 177 -31.37 12.65 0.85
CA LEU A 177 -32.26 13.82 0.81
C LEU A 177 -31.63 15.06 1.49
N ALA A 178 -30.67 14.88 2.38
CA ALA A 178 -29.94 15.97 3.02
C ALA A 178 -28.71 16.42 2.21
N SER A 179 -28.55 15.93 0.97
CA SER A 179 -27.40 16.19 0.11
C SER A 179 -26.06 15.75 0.73
N ILE A 180 -26.09 14.67 1.48
CA ILE A 180 -24.91 14.01 2.04
C ILE A 180 -24.50 12.87 1.09
N TYR A 181 -23.22 12.85 0.76
CA TYR A 181 -22.63 11.90 -0.19
C TYR A 181 -21.94 10.75 0.54
N GLY A 182 -22.26 9.53 0.14
CA GLY A 182 -21.52 8.34 0.52
C GLY A 182 -20.67 7.83 -0.66
N VAL A 183 -19.40 7.60 -0.44
CA VAL A 183 -18.45 7.10 -1.45
C VAL A 183 -17.69 5.92 -0.88
N SER A 184 -17.67 4.83 -1.65
CA SER A 184 -16.84 3.66 -1.35
C SER A 184 -16.24 3.10 -2.63
N PHE A 185 -15.03 2.55 -2.54
CA PHE A 185 -14.32 1.99 -3.69
C PHE A 185 -13.30 0.94 -3.25
N ALA A 186 -13.03 0.01 -4.16
CA ALA A 186 -12.00 -1.00 -3.97
C ALA A 186 -10.73 -0.61 -4.74
N ILE A 187 -9.59 -0.94 -4.14
CA ILE A 187 -8.28 -0.64 -4.70
C ILE A 187 -7.42 -1.89 -4.80
N VAL A 188 -6.53 -1.91 -5.76
CA VAL A 188 -5.51 -2.94 -5.94
C VAL A 188 -4.17 -2.27 -6.21
N GLU A 189 -3.10 -2.83 -5.62
CA GLU A 189 -1.74 -2.35 -5.87
C GLU A 189 -1.39 -2.51 -7.35
N ASP A 190 -0.82 -1.45 -7.93
CA ASP A 190 -0.28 -1.50 -9.29
C ASP A 190 1.14 -2.08 -9.23
N VAL A 191 1.23 -3.37 -9.52
CA VAL A 191 2.49 -4.11 -9.56
C VAL A 191 3.03 -4.02 -10.98
N ALA A 192 3.95 -3.09 -11.22
CA ALA A 192 4.63 -2.90 -12.51
C ALA A 192 6.02 -3.56 -12.51
#